data_7948c5f08cff2d0d172f5e943d4f74f1
#
_entry.id   7948c5f08cff2d0d172f5e943d4f74f1
#
_cell.length_a   1.000
_cell.length_b   1.000
_cell.length_c   1.000
_cell.angle_alpha   90.00
_cell.angle_beta   90.00
_cell.angle_gamma   90.00
#
_symmetry.space_group_name_H-M   'P 1'
#
loop_
_entity.id
_entity.type
_entity.pdbx_description
1 polymer ?
#
loop_
_entity_poly.entity_id
_entity_poly.type
_entity_poly.pdbx_seq_one_letter_code
_entity_poly.pdbx_strand_id
1 'polypeptide(L)'
;MLLKFLSMLFGRCNRGFVEVRPFDPDYNIDFENRTWLSVANKKKIAKTIWALRYGHLFYGVATRTYKGKKREKGSKEYLQEIPALFADLDRSDYQSWEEIKEILNDFPFESSCIVFSGHGLHVYYFLDPPVEVEEN
;
A
#
# COMPACT_ATOMS: atom_id res chain seq x y z
N MET A 1 -2.97 10.79 -11.75
CA MET A 1 -1.88 9.81 -11.44
C MET A 1 -2.25 8.87 -10.32
N LEU A 2 -2.63 9.34 -9.11
CA LEU A 2 -3.00 8.50 -7.96
C LEU A 2 -4.12 7.50 -8.26
N LEU A 3 -5.22 7.94 -8.86
CA LEU A 3 -6.34 7.04 -9.21
C LEU A 3 -5.91 5.92 -10.18
N LYS A 4 -5.04 6.24 -11.13
CA LYS A 4 -4.48 5.24 -12.05
C LYS A 4 -3.66 4.19 -11.29
N PHE A 5 -2.80 4.62 -10.37
CA PHE A 5 -2.01 3.73 -9.52
C PHE A 5 -2.91 2.81 -8.67
N LEU A 6 -3.91 3.38 -7.99
CA LEU A 6 -4.86 2.59 -7.18
C LEU A 6 -5.66 1.61 -8.03
N SER A 7 -6.02 1.99 -9.26
CA SER A 7 -6.70 1.10 -10.20
C SER A 7 -5.80 -0.04 -10.67
N MET A 8 -4.51 0.21 -10.85
CA MET A 8 -3.53 -0.84 -11.17
C MET A 8 -3.32 -1.77 -9.96
N LEU A 9 -3.16 -1.23 -8.77
CA LEU A 9 -2.91 -2.01 -7.57
C LEU A 9 -4.13 -2.84 -7.15
N PHE A 10 -5.29 -2.21 -7.03
CA PHE A 10 -6.51 -2.83 -6.51
C PHE A 10 -7.54 -3.22 -7.57
N GLY A 11 -7.26 -3.01 -8.86
CA GLY A 11 -8.24 -3.22 -9.93
C GLY A 11 -8.74 -4.65 -10.05
N ARG A 12 -7.95 -5.62 -9.60
CA ARG A 12 -8.30 -7.05 -9.59
C ARG A 12 -8.87 -7.53 -8.26
N CYS A 13 -8.83 -6.69 -7.21
CA CYS A 13 -9.48 -7.00 -5.94
C CYS A 13 -10.98 -6.75 -6.06
N ASN A 14 -11.77 -7.71 -5.57
CA ASN A 14 -13.23 -7.67 -5.65
C ASN A 14 -13.89 -7.45 -4.28
N ARG A 15 -13.15 -7.65 -3.20
CA ARG A 15 -13.69 -7.69 -1.84
C ARG A 15 -12.84 -6.92 -0.85
N GLY A 16 -13.50 -6.44 0.18
CA GLY A 16 -12.84 -5.91 1.35
C GLY A 16 -12.61 -4.40 1.33
N PHE A 17 -11.80 -3.98 2.26
CA PHE A 17 -11.54 -2.58 2.58
C PHE A 17 -10.05 -2.27 2.51
N VAL A 18 -9.72 -1.08 2.06
CA VAL A 18 -8.37 -0.51 2.09
C VAL A 18 -8.26 0.41 3.29
N GLU A 19 -7.25 0.19 4.12
CA GLU A 19 -6.95 1.08 5.23
C GLU A 19 -6.14 2.28 4.75
N VAL A 20 -6.57 3.47 5.17
CA VAL A 20 -5.80 4.71 5.04
C VAL A 20 -5.43 5.17 6.44
N ARG A 21 -4.14 5.22 6.73
CA ARG A 21 -3.57 5.48 8.06
C ARG A 21 -2.69 6.73 8.03
N PRO A 22 -3.21 7.88 8.46
CA PRO A 22 -2.39 9.07 8.65
C PRO A 22 -1.64 9.02 9.98
N PHE A 23 -0.54 9.75 10.03
CA PHE A 23 0.29 9.94 11.22
C PHE A 23 0.42 11.44 11.51
N ASP A 24 0.52 11.78 12.78
CA ASP A 24 0.88 13.13 13.21
C ASP A 24 2.37 13.43 12.91
N PRO A 25 2.84 14.68 13.11
CA PRO A 25 4.24 15.04 12.89
C PRO A 25 5.25 14.24 13.74
N ASP A 26 4.83 13.69 14.86
CA ASP A 26 5.64 12.85 15.76
C ASP A 26 5.54 11.34 15.42
N TYR A 27 4.96 11.00 14.26
CA TYR A 27 4.73 9.63 13.78
C TYR A 27 3.81 8.78 14.67
N ASN A 28 2.92 9.41 15.44
CA ASN A 28 1.82 8.69 16.09
C ASN A 28 0.64 8.55 15.12
N ILE A 29 -0.10 7.44 15.24
CA ILE A 29 -1.29 7.24 14.40
C ILE A 29 -2.31 8.32 14.71
N ASP A 30 -2.75 9.05 13.68
CA ASP A 30 -3.90 9.95 13.74
C ASP A 30 -5.18 9.12 13.69
N PHE A 31 -5.67 8.69 14.85
CA PHE A 31 -6.84 7.84 14.96
C PHE A 31 -8.13 8.51 14.49
N GLU A 32 -8.21 9.84 14.51
CA GLU A 32 -9.41 10.58 14.08
C GLU A 32 -9.58 10.53 12.56
N ASN A 33 -8.48 10.58 11.81
CA ASN A 33 -8.48 10.56 10.36
C ASN A 33 -8.19 9.17 9.76
N ARG A 34 -7.87 8.18 10.58
CA ARG A 34 -7.72 6.79 10.15
C ARG A 34 -9.05 6.24 9.65
N THR A 35 -9.07 5.63 8.48
CA THR A 35 -10.29 5.14 7.86
C THR A 35 -10.09 3.88 7.04
N TRP A 36 -11.17 3.14 6.82
CA TRP A 36 -11.24 1.98 5.96
C TRP A 36 -12.29 2.21 4.88
N LEU A 37 -11.90 2.08 3.64
CA LEU A 37 -12.73 2.39 2.49
C LEU A 37 -12.91 1.15 1.64
N SER A 38 -14.12 0.93 1.11
CA SER A 38 -14.37 -0.18 0.20
C SER A 38 -13.42 -0.15 -0.99
N VAL A 39 -12.79 -1.28 -1.30
CA VAL A 39 -11.90 -1.41 -2.46
C VAL A 39 -12.62 -1.13 -3.78
N ALA A 40 -13.93 -1.31 -3.83
CA ALA A 40 -14.75 -0.98 -4.99
C ALA A 40 -14.82 0.53 -5.27
N ASN A 41 -14.60 1.38 -4.27
CA ASN A 41 -14.68 2.83 -4.41
C ASN A 41 -13.30 3.49 -4.47
N LYS A 42 -12.55 3.21 -5.52
CA LYS A 42 -11.18 3.73 -5.74
C LYS A 42 -11.12 5.26 -5.80
N LYS A 43 -12.18 5.90 -6.31
CA LYS A 43 -12.26 7.37 -6.34
C LYS A 43 -12.29 7.96 -4.93
N LYS A 44 -13.04 7.33 -4.00
CA LYS A 44 -13.12 7.77 -2.61
C LYS A 44 -11.78 7.55 -1.90
N ILE A 45 -11.11 6.42 -2.14
CA ILE A 45 -9.76 6.16 -1.63
C ILE A 45 -8.79 7.25 -2.11
N ALA A 46 -8.78 7.54 -3.41
CA ALA A 46 -7.92 8.58 -3.98
C ALA A 46 -8.19 9.97 -3.39
N LYS A 47 -9.46 10.35 -3.22
CA LYS A 47 -9.85 11.63 -2.60
C LYS A 47 -9.39 11.72 -1.14
N THR A 48 -9.53 10.63 -0.38
CA THR A 48 -9.11 10.58 1.02
C THR A 48 -7.59 10.71 1.14
N ILE A 49 -6.82 9.96 0.34
CA ILE A 49 -5.36 10.08 0.31
C ILE A 49 -4.94 11.50 -0.08
N TRP A 50 -5.57 12.07 -1.10
CA TRP A 50 -5.28 13.44 -1.53
C TRP A 50 -5.58 14.48 -0.45
N ALA A 51 -6.67 14.35 0.28
CA ALA A 51 -7.03 15.25 1.37
C ALA A 51 -6.02 15.21 2.53
N LEU A 52 -5.41 14.05 2.77
CA LEU A 52 -4.46 13.82 3.87
C LEU A 52 -2.98 13.94 3.44
N ARG A 53 -2.70 14.36 2.20
CA ARG A 53 -1.35 14.33 1.59
C ARG A 53 -0.31 15.22 2.25
N TYR A 54 -0.70 16.18 3.08
CA TYR A 54 0.24 17.12 3.72
C TYR A 54 0.89 16.57 4.99
N GLY A 55 0.50 15.37 5.42
CA GLY A 55 1.10 14.66 6.54
C GLY A 55 1.77 13.36 6.11
N HIS A 56 2.28 12.64 7.09
CA HIS A 56 2.73 11.27 6.89
C HIS A 56 1.52 10.35 6.70
N LEU A 57 1.47 9.65 5.59
CA LEU A 57 0.33 8.83 5.22
C LEU A 57 0.77 7.46 4.75
N PHE A 58 0.13 6.42 5.30
CA PHE A 58 0.26 5.05 4.85
C PHE A 58 -1.10 4.50 4.41
N TYR A 59 -1.09 3.59 3.46
CA TYR A 59 -2.27 2.82 3.07
C TYR A 59 -1.92 1.34 3.02
N GLY A 60 -2.89 0.49 3.34
CA GLY A 60 -2.70 -0.95 3.28
C GLY A 60 -2.57 -1.43 1.84
N VAL A 61 -1.56 -2.25 1.55
CA VAL A 61 -1.38 -2.87 0.21
C VAL A 61 -2.32 -4.04 -0.02
N ALA A 62 -2.84 -4.63 1.05
CA ALA A 62 -3.83 -5.71 1.01
C ALA A 62 -5.21 -5.22 1.42
N THR A 63 -6.26 -5.86 0.89
CA THR A 63 -7.63 -5.62 1.38
C THR A 63 -7.89 -6.37 2.69
N ARG A 64 -8.88 -5.91 3.44
CA ARG A 64 -9.28 -6.48 4.73
C ARG A 64 -10.75 -6.83 4.75
N THR A 65 -11.11 -7.93 5.42
CA THR A 65 -12.50 -8.38 5.57
C THR A 65 -13.33 -7.46 6.44
N TYR A 66 -12.68 -6.65 7.27
CA TYR A 66 -13.30 -5.89 8.35
C TYR A 66 -12.88 -4.42 8.33
N LYS A 67 -13.85 -3.55 8.56
CA LYS A 67 -13.61 -2.15 8.90
C LYS A 67 -13.19 -2.07 10.36
N GLY A 68 -11.92 -1.96 10.64
CA GLY A 68 -11.42 -1.79 11.99
C GLY A 68 -12.05 -0.61 12.73
N LYS A 69 -12.12 -0.66 14.03
CA LYS A 69 -12.40 0.51 14.85
C LYS A 69 -11.22 1.47 14.81
N LYS A 70 -11.47 2.77 14.89
CA LYS A 70 -10.43 3.80 14.75
C LYS A 70 -9.19 3.55 15.61
N ARG A 71 -9.36 3.01 16.82
CA ARG A 71 -8.29 2.78 17.80
C ARG A 71 -7.77 1.34 17.87
N GLU A 72 -8.28 0.44 17.04
CA GLU A 72 -7.78 -0.94 16.97
C GLU A 72 -6.52 -1.02 16.13
N LYS A 73 -5.56 -1.84 16.56
CA LYS A 73 -4.42 -2.22 15.71
C LYS A 73 -4.92 -3.12 14.58
N GLY A 74 -4.47 -2.88 13.37
CA GLY A 74 -4.73 -3.78 12.26
C GLY A 74 -4.09 -5.15 12.53
N SER A 75 -4.88 -6.21 12.39
CA SER A 75 -4.40 -7.58 12.57
C SER A 75 -4.25 -8.30 11.24
N LYS A 76 -3.30 -9.22 11.15
CA LYS A 76 -3.11 -10.12 10.00
C LYS A 76 -4.34 -11.00 9.75
N GLU A 77 -5.12 -11.28 10.77
CA GLU A 77 -6.33 -12.09 10.72
C GLU A 77 -7.41 -11.52 9.79
N TYR A 78 -7.38 -10.20 9.55
CA TYR A 78 -8.36 -9.51 8.70
C TYR A 78 -7.92 -9.34 7.25
N LEU A 79 -6.75 -9.83 6.86
CA LEU A 79 -6.31 -9.79 5.46
C LEU A 79 -7.22 -10.67 4.59
N GLN A 80 -7.64 -10.15 3.45
CA GLN A 80 -8.54 -10.84 2.54
C GLN A 80 -7.93 -11.11 1.18
N GLU A 81 -7.49 -10.09 0.48
CA GLU A 81 -6.84 -10.22 -0.83
C GLU A 81 -5.51 -9.48 -0.83
N ILE A 82 -4.48 -10.12 -1.35
CA ILE A 82 -3.14 -9.54 -1.54
C ILE A 82 -2.93 -9.34 -3.03
N PRO A 83 -3.03 -8.09 -3.53
CA PRO A 83 -2.92 -7.81 -4.96
C PRO A 83 -1.50 -7.69 -5.46
N ALA A 84 -0.52 -7.52 -4.56
CA ALA A 84 0.87 -7.32 -4.92
C ALA A 84 1.83 -7.78 -3.81
N LEU A 85 3.00 -8.23 -4.20
CA LEU A 85 4.18 -8.19 -3.35
C LEU A 85 4.79 -6.80 -3.41
N PHE A 86 5.40 -6.38 -2.33
CA PHE A 86 5.91 -5.02 -2.18
C PHE A 86 7.27 -5.02 -1.50
N ALA A 87 8.20 -4.23 -2.01
CA ALA A 87 9.49 -3.97 -1.40
C ALA A 87 9.71 -2.46 -1.26
N ASP A 88 10.20 -2.05 -0.09
CA ASP A 88 10.62 -0.69 0.19
C ASP A 88 12.17 -0.66 0.23
N LEU A 89 12.75 0.03 -0.74
CA LEU A 89 14.21 0.17 -0.90
C LEU A 89 14.60 1.59 -0.53
N ASP A 90 14.95 1.81 0.73
CA ASP A 90 15.44 3.11 1.19
C ASP A 90 16.86 3.35 0.65
N ARG A 91 17.08 4.50 0.03
CA ARG A 91 18.39 4.87 -0.54
C ARG A 91 19.52 4.81 0.49
N SER A 92 19.23 5.10 1.76
CA SER A 92 20.22 5.11 2.84
C SER A 92 20.78 3.73 3.18
N ASP A 93 20.07 2.65 2.83
CA ASP A 93 20.47 1.27 3.09
C ASP A 93 21.47 0.72 2.05
N TYR A 94 21.73 1.48 0.98
CA TYR A 94 22.57 1.08 -0.16
C TYR A 94 23.67 2.12 -0.43
N GLN A 95 24.74 1.69 -1.08
CA GLN A 95 25.87 2.56 -1.39
C GLN A 95 25.54 3.59 -2.49
N SER A 96 24.73 3.17 -3.48
CA SER A 96 24.40 4.01 -4.63
C SER A 96 23.03 3.63 -5.23
N TRP A 97 22.54 4.48 -6.15
CA TRP A 97 21.39 4.14 -6.99
C TRP A 97 21.68 3.01 -7.96
N GLU A 98 22.94 2.89 -8.40
CA GLU A 98 23.41 1.82 -9.28
C GLU A 98 23.28 0.46 -8.59
N GLU A 99 23.64 0.36 -7.31
CA GLU A 99 23.45 -0.86 -6.52
C GLU A 99 21.97 -1.28 -6.43
N ILE A 100 21.08 -0.33 -6.19
CA ILE A 100 19.63 -0.60 -6.20
C ILE A 100 19.17 -1.13 -7.56
N LYS A 101 19.64 -0.52 -8.65
CA LYS A 101 19.33 -0.98 -10.02
C LYS A 101 19.84 -2.38 -10.30
N GLU A 102 21.06 -2.71 -9.86
CA GLU A 102 21.63 -4.06 -10.01
C GLU A 102 20.77 -5.10 -9.29
N ILE A 103 20.38 -4.81 -8.03
CA ILE A 103 19.50 -5.70 -7.26
C ILE A 103 18.16 -5.93 -7.97
N LEU A 104 17.56 -4.88 -8.53
CA LEU A 104 16.30 -5.00 -9.26
C LEU A 104 16.45 -5.77 -10.57
N ASN A 105 17.58 -5.59 -11.29
CA ASN A 105 17.87 -6.31 -12.52
C ASN A 105 18.18 -7.79 -12.29
N ASP A 106 18.82 -8.12 -11.15
CA ASP A 106 19.15 -9.49 -10.78
C ASP A 106 17.96 -10.26 -10.21
N PHE A 107 16.90 -9.54 -9.82
CA PHE A 107 15.69 -10.19 -9.34
C PHE A 107 14.98 -10.93 -10.50
N PRO A 108 14.53 -12.19 -10.29
CA PRO A 108 14.05 -13.05 -11.37
C PRO A 108 12.73 -12.61 -11.99
N PHE A 109 12.04 -11.63 -11.41
CA PHE A 109 10.78 -11.09 -11.92
C PHE A 109 10.90 -9.60 -12.20
N GLU A 110 10.31 -9.17 -13.31
CA GLU A 110 10.20 -7.76 -13.65
C GLU A 110 9.17 -7.07 -12.75
N SER A 111 9.50 -5.91 -12.22
CA SER A 111 8.58 -5.12 -11.40
C SER A 111 7.41 -4.59 -12.23
N SER A 112 6.21 -4.64 -11.66
CA SER A 112 5.00 -4.13 -12.30
C SER A 112 4.89 -2.61 -12.21
N CYS A 113 5.35 -2.04 -11.11
CA CYS A 113 5.31 -0.60 -10.86
C CYS A 113 6.40 -0.21 -9.87
N ILE A 114 7.06 0.91 -10.13
CA ILE A 114 8.02 1.52 -9.21
C ILE A 114 7.55 2.94 -8.89
N VAL A 115 7.46 3.26 -7.60
CA VAL A 115 7.14 4.59 -7.10
C VAL A 115 8.36 5.17 -6.42
N PHE A 116 8.79 6.34 -6.86
CA PHE A 116 9.84 7.10 -6.21
C PHE A 116 9.27 7.83 -4.99
N SER A 117 9.74 7.46 -3.79
CA SER A 117 9.22 8.00 -2.53
C SER A 117 9.88 9.33 -2.10
N GLY A 118 10.93 9.76 -2.81
CA GLY A 118 11.80 10.87 -2.42
C GLY A 118 13.02 10.41 -1.64
N HIS A 119 12.93 9.33 -0.91
CA HIS A 119 14.03 8.73 -0.12
C HIS A 119 14.47 7.37 -0.64
N GLY A 120 13.71 6.78 -1.55
CA GLY A 120 13.99 5.47 -2.11
C GLY A 120 12.93 5.06 -3.13
N LEU A 121 12.78 3.76 -3.31
CA LEU A 121 11.84 3.17 -4.25
C LEU A 121 10.86 2.26 -3.53
N HIS A 122 9.58 2.39 -3.84
CA HIS A 122 8.57 1.38 -3.54
C HIS A 122 8.34 0.55 -4.79
N VAL A 123 8.69 -0.72 -4.73
CA VAL A 123 8.63 -1.66 -5.86
C VAL A 123 7.48 -2.61 -5.68
N TYR A 124 6.59 -2.68 -6.67
CA TYR A 124 5.40 -3.52 -6.66
C TYR A 124 5.49 -4.61 -7.72
N TYR A 125 5.14 -5.83 -7.33
CA TYR A 125 4.96 -6.98 -8.20
C TYR A 125 3.49 -7.39 -8.12
N PHE A 126 2.70 -7.02 -9.14
CA PHE A 126 1.27 -7.29 -9.13
C PHE A 126 0.99 -8.78 -9.31
N LEU A 127 0.05 -9.28 -8.54
CA LEU A 127 -0.42 -10.66 -8.60
C LEU A 127 -1.73 -10.71 -9.39
N ASP A 128 -1.81 -11.63 -10.33
CA ASP A 128 -3.00 -11.83 -11.16
C ASP A 128 -3.33 -13.33 -11.29
N PRO A 129 -4.39 -13.80 -10.61
CA PRO A 129 -5.27 -13.05 -9.70
C PRO A 129 -4.58 -12.64 -8.38
N PRO A 130 -5.17 -11.71 -7.61
CA PRO A 130 -4.75 -11.47 -6.22
C PRO A 130 -4.80 -12.76 -5.40
N VAL A 131 -3.87 -12.90 -4.47
CA VAL A 131 -3.87 -14.06 -3.56
C VAL A 131 -4.96 -13.86 -2.52
N GLU A 132 -5.89 -14.80 -2.43
CA GLU A 132 -6.87 -14.86 -1.34
C GLU A 132 -6.21 -15.42 -0.08
N VAL A 133 -6.43 -14.73 1.04
CA VAL A 133 -5.96 -15.19 2.34
C VAL A 133 -7.05 -16.09 2.92
N GLU A 134 -6.73 -17.36 3.10
CA GLU A 134 -7.64 -18.31 3.74
C GLU A 134 -7.73 -18.00 5.24
N GLU A 135 -8.94 -18.04 5.77
CA GLU A 135 -9.17 -18.02 7.22
C GLU A 135 -8.61 -19.31 7.82
N ASN A 136 -7.63 -19.16 8.67
CA ASN A 136 -7.10 -20.29 9.45
C ASN A 136 -7.90 -20.45 10.76
#